data_d2c1c3830e6dbee2ba5de92486bb4a25
#
_entry.id   d2c1c3830e6dbee2ba5de92486bb4a25
#
_cell.length_a   1.000
_cell.length_b   1.000
_cell.length_c   1.000
_cell.angle_alpha   90.00
_cell.angle_beta   90.00
_cell.angle_gamma   90.00
#
_symmetry.space_group_name_H-M   'P 1'
#
loop_
_entity.id
_entity.type
_entity.pdbx_description
1 polymer ?
#
loop_
_entity_poly.entity_id
_entity_poly.type
_entity_poly.pdbx_seq_one_letter_code
_entity_poly.pdbx_strand_id
1 'polypeptide(L)'
;VIHHSYSDLDKASNRFANALMAMGVEKGDPALVVLPRIPEWYHVLLGCCKTGVIAMPGTNLLKAKDLEYRIKRADAKLAIVTTAHAEAVEEIMANCPTLEHLVLVGDEREGWSAFETICVAERDEVDRATLPTTRAEELMLIYFTSGTTANPKMVGRDHAYAFAHSITGDYWMDLKESDVHWTLTDTGWAKAAWGLLYPPLIAGSAILLYDGEGFDLDMH
;
A
#
# COMPACT_ATOMS: atom_id res chain seq x y z
N VAL A 1 7.08 -21.46 5.39
CA VAL A 1 7.06 -20.58 4.20
C VAL A 1 5.71 -20.72 3.54
N ILE A 2 5.05 -19.62 3.26
CA ILE A 2 3.78 -19.57 2.50
C ILE A 2 4.13 -19.06 1.10
N HIS A 3 3.58 -19.70 0.07
CA HIS A 3 3.81 -19.32 -1.31
C HIS A 3 2.54 -18.71 -1.90
N HIS A 4 2.69 -17.55 -2.53
CA HIS A 4 1.67 -16.89 -3.33
C HIS A 4 2.16 -16.78 -4.78
N SER A 5 1.37 -17.20 -5.74
CA SER A 5 1.66 -16.99 -7.13
C SER A 5 1.28 -15.56 -7.57
N TYR A 6 1.78 -15.14 -8.72
CA TYR A 6 1.33 -13.89 -9.35
C TYR A 6 -0.18 -13.89 -9.62
N SER A 7 -0.75 -15.07 -9.92
CA SER A 7 -2.20 -15.22 -10.07
C SER A 7 -2.95 -14.99 -8.75
N ASP A 8 -2.41 -15.47 -7.63
CA ASP A 8 -3.01 -15.24 -6.31
C ASP A 8 -2.95 -13.75 -5.94
N LEU A 9 -1.83 -13.11 -6.24
CA LEU A 9 -1.64 -11.69 -6.03
C LEU A 9 -2.61 -10.84 -6.88
N ASP A 10 -2.78 -11.21 -8.16
CA ASP A 10 -3.74 -10.54 -9.05
C ASP A 10 -5.17 -10.67 -8.52
N LYS A 11 -5.61 -11.89 -8.18
CA LYS A 11 -6.94 -12.14 -7.61
C LYS A 11 -7.17 -11.37 -6.30
N ALA A 12 -6.20 -11.41 -5.38
CA ALA A 12 -6.32 -10.72 -4.10
C ALA A 12 -6.41 -9.20 -4.28
N SER A 13 -5.59 -8.62 -5.16
CA SER A 13 -5.67 -7.20 -5.48
C SER A 13 -6.94 -6.81 -6.26
N ASN A 14 -7.52 -7.73 -7.06
CA ASN A 14 -8.82 -7.54 -7.70
C ASN A 14 -9.94 -7.48 -6.67
N ARG A 15 -9.95 -8.39 -5.69
CA ARG A 15 -10.93 -8.36 -4.59
C ARG A 15 -10.86 -7.05 -3.82
N PHE A 16 -9.66 -6.58 -3.49
CA PHE A 16 -9.52 -5.31 -2.80
C PHE A 16 -9.93 -4.11 -3.68
N ALA A 17 -9.64 -4.13 -4.98
CA ALA A 17 -10.12 -3.10 -5.92
C ALA A 17 -11.65 -3.05 -5.98
N ASN A 18 -12.32 -4.21 -6.03
CA ASN A 18 -13.78 -4.31 -5.98
C ASN A 18 -14.32 -3.78 -4.63
N ALA A 19 -13.68 -4.14 -3.51
CA ALA A 19 -14.06 -3.65 -2.18
C ALA A 19 -13.96 -2.12 -2.08
N LEU A 20 -12.90 -1.50 -2.62
CA LEU A 20 -12.79 -0.03 -2.68
C LEU A 20 -13.97 0.60 -3.43
N MET A 21 -14.33 0.04 -4.60
CA MET A 21 -15.46 0.53 -5.38
C MET A 21 -16.79 0.32 -4.66
N ALA A 22 -16.98 -0.83 -3.99
CA ALA A 22 -18.19 -1.13 -3.20
C ALA A 22 -18.34 -0.20 -1.99
N MET A 23 -17.23 0.23 -1.39
CA MET A 23 -17.20 1.22 -0.31
C MET A 23 -17.46 2.65 -0.78
N GLY A 24 -17.49 2.89 -2.10
CA GLY A 24 -17.64 4.24 -2.66
C GLY A 24 -16.37 5.07 -2.64
N VAL A 25 -15.21 4.45 -2.47
CA VAL A 25 -13.91 5.15 -2.59
C VAL A 25 -13.66 5.43 -4.07
N GLU A 26 -13.40 6.68 -4.40
CA GLU A 26 -13.29 7.13 -5.78
C GLU A 26 -11.83 7.28 -6.25
N LYS A 27 -11.65 7.29 -7.55
CA LYS A 27 -10.37 7.63 -8.17
C LYS A 27 -9.89 9.01 -7.70
N GLY A 28 -8.65 9.07 -7.25
CA GLY A 28 -8.04 10.30 -6.75
C GLY A 28 -8.18 10.48 -5.24
N ASP A 29 -8.97 9.67 -4.55
CA ASP A 29 -9.05 9.69 -3.10
C ASP A 29 -7.74 9.18 -2.48
N PRO A 30 -7.15 9.93 -1.53
CA PRO A 30 -5.97 9.47 -0.83
C PRO A 30 -6.31 8.46 0.26
N ALA A 31 -5.53 7.37 0.32
CA ALA A 31 -5.65 6.29 1.30
C ALA A 31 -4.36 6.15 2.12
N LEU A 32 -4.41 6.40 3.43
CA LEU A 32 -3.31 6.11 4.33
C LEU A 32 -3.14 4.59 4.47
N VAL A 33 -1.92 4.08 4.28
CA VAL A 33 -1.60 2.65 4.34
C VAL A 33 -0.46 2.44 5.32
N VAL A 34 -0.74 1.86 6.51
CA VAL A 34 0.28 1.52 7.50
C VAL A 34 0.22 0.03 7.77
N LEU A 35 0.91 -0.71 6.94
CA LEU A 35 0.98 -2.17 6.98
C LEU A 35 2.45 -2.62 7.01
N PRO A 36 2.81 -3.63 7.82
CA PRO A 36 4.15 -4.20 7.82
C PRO A 36 4.41 -4.99 6.52
N ARG A 37 5.51 -5.74 6.50
CA ARG A 37 5.87 -6.60 5.35
C ARG A 37 5.02 -7.87 5.31
N ILE A 38 3.76 -7.73 4.96
CA ILE A 38 2.75 -8.79 4.83
C ILE A 38 2.17 -8.81 3.41
N PRO A 39 1.58 -9.93 2.94
CA PRO A 39 0.98 -10.02 1.61
C PRO A 39 -0.09 -8.97 1.35
N GLU A 40 -0.88 -8.59 2.35
CA GLU A 40 -1.94 -7.60 2.27
C GLU A 40 -1.44 -6.22 1.84
N TRP A 41 -0.17 -5.87 2.14
CA TRP A 41 0.44 -4.64 1.65
C TRP A 41 0.46 -4.59 0.11
N TYR A 42 0.79 -5.72 -0.55
CA TYR A 42 0.75 -5.82 -2.01
C TYR A 42 -0.67 -5.75 -2.55
N HIS A 43 -1.61 -6.47 -1.90
CA HIS A 43 -3.02 -6.48 -2.30
C HIS A 43 -3.59 -5.05 -2.30
N VAL A 44 -3.29 -4.29 -1.24
CA VAL A 44 -3.72 -2.91 -1.06
C VAL A 44 -3.10 -1.99 -2.10
N LEU A 45 -1.77 -1.99 -2.27
CA LEU A 45 -1.11 -1.08 -3.20
C LEU A 45 -1.51 -1.35 -4.65
N LEU A 46 -1.62 -2.61 -5.05
CA LEU A 46 -2.06 -2.98 -6.39
C LEU A 46 -3.55 -2.70 -6.60
N GLY A 47 -4.40 -2.94 -5.60
CA GLY A 47 -5.82 -2.58 -5.66
C GLY A 47 -6.04 -1.08 -5.81
N CYS A 48 -5.32 -0.25 -5.04
CA CYS A 48 -5.31 1.20 -5.20
C CYS A 48 -4.85 1.61 -6.61
N CYS A 49 -3.77 0.99 -7.11
CA CYS A 49 -3.28 1.26 -8.46
C CYS A 49 -4.34 0.95 -9.54
N LYS A 50 -5.10 -0.15 -9.40
CA LYS A 50 -6.16 -0.56 -10.32
C LYS A 50 -7.35 0.42 -10.33
N THR A 51 -7.71 0.97 -9.18
CA THR A 51 -8.84 1.89 -9.01
C THR A 51 -8.48 3.36 -9.17
N GLY A 52 -7.19 3.70 -9.21
CA GLY A 52 -6.71 5.08 -9.23
C GLY A 52 -6.83 5.78 -7.86
N VAL A 53 -7.06 5.04 -6.78
CA VAL A 53 -6.94 5.51 -5.41
C VAL A 53 -5.47 5.79 -5.11
N ILE A 54 -5.18 6.93 -4.47
CA ILE A 54 -3.80 7.36 -4.22
C ILE A 54 -3.30 6.75 -2.92
N ALA A 55 -2.45 5.72 -3.00
CA ALA A 55 -1.91 5.12 -1.79
C ALA A 55 -0.85 6.02 -1.13
N MET A 56 -0.93 6.15 0.21
CA MET A 56 0.01 6.89 1.04
C MET A 56 0.68 5.95 2.04
N PRO A 57 1.73 5.22 1.65
CA PRO A 57 2.42 4.33 2.57
C PRO A 57 3.05 5.09 3.72
N GLY A 58 2.85 4.59 4.94
CA GLY A 58 3.41 5.09 6.19
C GLY A 58 4.21 4.01 6.90
N THR A 59 5.26 4.41 7.62
CA THR A 59 6.06 3.47 8.41
C THR A 59 5.30 2.99 9.63
N ASN A 60 5.63 1.80 10.12
CA ASN A 60 5.04 1.25 11.35
C ASN A 60 5.46 2.02 12.63
N LEU A 61 6.32 3.02 12.51
CA LEU A 61 6.77 3.87 13.61
C LEU A 61 5.89 5.10 13.84
N LEU A 62 4.88 5.33 12.98
CA LEU A 62 4.00 6.50 13.08
C LEU A 62 3.18 6.48 14.36
N LYS A 63 3.11 7.64 15.00
CA LYS A 63 2.27 7.89 16.18
C LYS A 63 1.02 8.67 15.77
N ALA A 64 0.03 8.76 16.66
CA ALA A 64 -1.23 9.46 16.42
C ALA A 64 -1.06 10.83 15.75
N LYS A 65 -0.20 11.71 16.29
CA LYS A 65 0.09 13.03 15.69
C LYS A 65 0.66 12.99 14.27
N ASP A 66 1.43 11.93 13.97
CA ASP A 66 2.04 11.78 12.65
C ASP A 66 1.02 11.30 11.63
N LEU A 67 0.09 10.44 12.06
CA LEU A 67 -1.07 9.98 11.28
C LEU A 67 -2.01 11.15 11.01
N GLU A 68 -2.39 11.91 12.05
CA GLU A 68 -3.23 13.11 11.94
C GLU A 68 -2.68 14.10 10.91
N TYR A 69 -1.38 14.41 11.01
CA TYR A 69 -0.75 15.34 10.09
C TYR A 69 -0.86 14.87 8.64
N ARG A 70 -0.59 13.58 8.35
CA ARG A 70 -0.65 13.03 7.00
C ARG A 70 -2.06 12.98 6.45
N ILE A 71 -3.02 12.52 7.24
CA ILE A 71 -4.44 12.47 6.87
C ILE A 71 -4.93 13.86 6.51
N LYS A 72 -4.71 14.85 7.39
CA LYS A 72 -5.16 16.24 7.17
C LYS A 72 -4.43 16.90 6.01
N ARG A 73 -3.13 16.61 5.83
CA ARG A 73 -2.33 17.26 4.78
C ARG A 73 -2.69 16.80 3.37
N ALA A 74 -3.17 15.56 3.25
CA ALA A 74 -3.55 14.94 1.98
C ALA A 74 -5.08 14.84 1.80
N ASP A 75 -5.87 15.28 2.78
CA ASP A 75 -7.33 15.10 2.81
C ASP A 75 -7.74 13.62 2.62
N ALA A 76 -7.03 12.72 3.35
CA ALA A 76 -7.24 11.27 3.18
C ALA A 76 -8.68 10.87 3.52
N LYS A 77 -9.24 10.00 2.67
CA LYS A 77 -10.59 9.44 2.80
C LYS A 77 -10.63 8.09 3.48
N LEU A 78 -9.55 7.35 3.38
CA LEU A 78 -9.42 5.97 3.83
C LEU A 78 -8.16 5.80 4.66
N ALA A 79 -8.24 5.01 5.75
CA ALA A 79 -7.08 4.49 6.48
C ALA A 79 -7.12 2.96 6.47
N ILE A 80 -6.01 2.34 6.09
CA ILE A 80 -5.81 0.90 6.07
C ILE A 80 -4.62 0.61 6.99
N VAL A 81 -4.88 -0.02 8.12
CA VAL A 81 -3.86 -0.25 9.14
C VAL A 81 -3.98 -1.65 9.75
N THR A 82 -2.98 -2.07 10.50
CA THR A 82 -3.10 -3.24 11.39
C THR A 82 -3.61 -2.83 12.76
N THR A 83 -3.97 -3.82 13.58
CA THR A 83 -4.41 -3.64 14.98
C THR A 83 -3.46 -2.76 15.79
N ALA A 84 -2.16 -2.79 15.48
CA ALA A 84 -1.14 -1.98 16.17
C ALA A 84 -1.34 -0.45 16.04
N HIS A 85 -2.07 0.00 15.00
CA HIS A 85 -2.29 1.42 14.74
C HIS A 85 -3.76 1.85 14.91
N ALA A 86 -4.68 0.91 15.16
CA ALA A 86 -6.11 1.20 15.24
C ALA A 86 -6.44 2.25 16.30
N GLU A 87 -5.93 2.09 17.52
CA GLU A 87 -6.16 3.06 18.62
C GLU A 87 -5.62 4.46 18.27
N ALA A 88 -4.44 4.53 17.65
CA ALA A 88 -3.85 5.80 17.26
C ALA A 88 -4.66 6.53 16.17
N VAL A 89 -5.35 5.78 15.28
CA VAL A 89 -6.27 6.36 14.30
C VAL A 89 -7.55 6.83 14.97
N GLU A 90 -8.12 6.03 15.88
CA GLU A 90 -9.33 6.40 16.63
C GLU A 90 -9.14 7.67 17.46
N GLU A 91 -7.98 7.82 18.10
CA GLU A 91 -7.64 9.02 18.88
C GLU A 91 -7.77 10.32 18.07
N ILE A 92 -7.46 10.26 16.78
CA ILE A 92 -7.38 11.43 15.91
C ILE A 92 -8.60 11.64 15.00
N MET A 93 -9.53 10.68 14.94
CA MET A 93 -10.68 10.73 14.02
C MET A 93 -11.48 12.02 14.11
N ALA A 94 -11.73 12.52 15.32
CA ALA A 94 -12.47 13.76 15.53
C ALA A 94 -11.79 14.98 14.88
N ASN A 95 -10.49 14.92 14.66
CA ASN A 95 -9.69 15.97 14.03
C ASN A 95 -9.52 15.79 12.52
N CYS A 96 -9.97 14.65 11.97
CA CYS A 96 -9.79 14.25 10.57
C CYS A 96 -11.15 14.07 9.85
N PRO A 97 -11.89 15.14 9.60
CA PRO A 97 -13.26 15.05 9.07
C PRO A 97 -13.36 14.49 7.65
N THR A 98 -12.25 14.39 6.92
CA THR A 98 -12.18 13.78 5.59
C THR A 98 -12.08 12.27 5.64
N LEU A 99 -11.70 11.69 6.79
CA LEU A 99 -11.52 10.25 6.95
C LEU A 99 -12.89 9.57 7.12
N GLU A 100 -13.36 8.94 6.06
CA GLU A 100 -14.69 8.34 5.96
C GLU A 100 -14.68 6.82 6.14
N HIS A 101 -13.57 6.17 5.77
CA HIS A 101 -13.45 4.72 5.75
C HIS A 101 -12.26 4.23 6.58
N LEU A 102 -12.50 3.19 7.38
CA LEU A 102 -11.48 2.54 8.19
C LEU A 102 -11.44 1.06 7.84
N VAL A 103 -10.27 0.57 7.41
CA VAL A 103 -10.04 -0.85 7.08
C VAL A 103 -8.95 -1.39 8.00
N LEU A 104 -9.27 -2.47 8.70
CA LEU A 104 -8.36 -3.15 9.61
C LEU A 104 -7.90 -4.49 9.01
N VAL A 105 -6.59 -4.69 8.97
CA VAL A 105 -5.98 -5.97 8.61
C VAL A 105 -5.66 -6.74 9.90
N GLY A 106 -6.18 -7.96 10.01
CA GLY A 106 -6.06 -8.82 11.18
C GLY A 106 -7.37 -8.95 11.95
N ASP A 107 -7.37 -8.64 13.24
CA ASP A 107 -8.51 -8.84 14.11
C ASP A 107 -9.71 -7.94 13.77
N GLU A 108 -10.91 -8.42 14.07
CA GLU A 108 -12.13 -7.62 13.97
C GLU A 108 -12.17 -6.54 15.06
N ARG A 109 -12.68 -5.36 14.71
CA ARG A 109 -12.83 -4.23 15.63
C ARG A 109 -14.09 -3.43 15.30
N GLU A 110 -14.84 -3.04 16.32
CA GLU A 110 -16.03 -2.21 16.16
C GLU A 110 -15.68 -0.88 15.49
N GLY A 111 -16.48 -0.48 14.51
CA GLY A 111 -16.27 0.74 13.72
C GLY A 111 -15.27 0.59 12.55
N TRP A 112 -14.68 -0.60 12.39
CA TRP A 112 -13.76 -0.90 11.30
C TRP A 112 -14.31 -1.96 10.35
N SER A 113 -14.03 -1.81 9.08
CA SER A 113 -14.23 -2.87 8.10
C SER A 113 -13.06 -3.84 8.16
N ALA A 114 -13.33 -5.12 8.46
CA ALA A 114 -12.29 -6.14 8.45
C ALA A 114 -11.84 -6.41 7.01
N PHE A 115 -10.53 -6.29 6.74
CA PHE A 115 -9.95 -6.45 5.40
C PHE A 115 -10.32 -7.78 4.77
N GLU A 116 -10.21 -8.87 5.53
CA GLU A 116 -10.52 -10.22 5.07
C GLU A 116 -11.98 -10.34 4.67
N THR A 117 -12.88 -9.78 5.48
CA THR A 117 -14.33 -9.83 5.24
C THR A 117 -14.73 -9.07 3.98
N ILE A 118 -14.24 -7.84 3.80
CA ILE A 118 -14.57 -7.05 2.60
C ILE A 118 -13.96 -7.65 1.33
N CYS A 119 -12.76 -8.27 1.42
CA CYS A 119 -12.13 -8.90 0.27
C CYS A 119 -12.78 -10.26 -0.10
N VAL A 120 -13.19 -11.08 0.89
CA VAL A 120 -13.84 -12.38 0.62
C VAL A 120 -15.23 -12.20 -0.01
N ALA A 121 -15.91 -11.11 0.29
CA ALA A 121 -17.21 -10.79 -0.31
C ALA A 121 -17.14 -10.49 -1.81
N GLU A 122 -15.94 -10.14 -2.31
CA GLU A 122 -15.72 -9.65 -3.66
C GLU A 122 -15.21 -10.73 -4.63
N ARG A 123 -15.34 -10.42 -5.93
CA ARG A 123 -14.91 -11.32 -7.02
C ARG A 123 -13.40 -11.28 -7.19
N ASP A 124 -12.83 -12.42 -7.63
CA ASP A 124 -11.42 -12.55 -8.04
C ASP A 124 -11.07 -11.78 -9.32
N GLU A 125 -12.09 -11.37 -10.07
CA GLU A 125 -11.96 -10.65 -11.33
C GLU A 125 -12.53 -9.23 -11.19
N VAL A 126 -11.88 -8.29 -11.84
CA VAL A 126 -12.37 -6.92 -11.99
C VAL A 126 -12.85 -6.73 -13.42
N ASP A 127 -14.07 -6.24 -13.58
CA ASP A 127 -14.53 -5.79 -14.89
C ASP A 127 -13.78 -4.50 -15.28
N ARG A 128 -12.90 -4.62 -16.27
CA ARG A 128 -12.10 -3.49 -16.74
C ARG A 128 -12.95 -2.33 -17.28
N ALA A 129 -14.19 -2.60 -17.68
CA ALA A 129 -15.11 -1.56 -18.15
C ALA A 129 -15.64 -0.69 -16.98
N THR A 130 -15.62 -1.21 -15.74
CA THR A 130 -16.04 -0.49 -14.55
C THR A 130 -14.89 0.25 -13.85
N LEU A 131 -13.63 -0.13 -14.16
CA LEU A 131 -12.46 0.56 -13.61
C LEU A 131 -12.34 1.96 -14.20
N PRO A 132 -12.04 2.96 -13.36
CA PRO A 132 -11.74 4.29 -13.86
C PRO A 132 -10.47 4.27 -14.72
N THR A 133 -10.51 4.94 -15.86
CA THR A 133 -9.31 5.12 -16.70
C THR A 133 -8.33 6.01 -15.96
N THR A 134 -7.10 5.54 -15.74
CA THR A 134 -5.99 6.31 -15.21
C THR A 134 -5.01 6.71 -16.30
N ARG A 135 -4.46 7.92 -16.19
CA ARG A 135 -3.43 8.43 -17.09
C ARG A 135 -2.06 8.34 -16.44
N ALA A 136 -1.01 8.28 -17.22
CA ALA A 136 0.36 8.16 -16.74
C ALA A 136 0.77 9.30 -15.78
N GLU A 137 0.24 10.50 -16.02
CA GLU A 137 0.56 11.71 -15.26
C GLU A 137 -0.27 11.90 -13.98
N GLU A 138 -1.28 11.05 -13.75
CA GLU A 138 -2.12 11.14 -12.55
C GLU A 138 -1.40 10.56 -11.33
N LEU A 139 -1.68 11.13 -10.15
CA LEU A 139 -1.08 10.67 -8.90
C LEU A 139 -1.47 9.23 -8.60
N MET A 140 -0.48 8.43 -8.20
CA MET A 140 -0.62 7.04 -7.78
C MET A 140 -0.20 6.84 -6.32
N LEU A 141 0.88 7.52 -5.91
CA LEU A 141 1.46 7.39 -4.58
C LEU A 141 1.77 8.75 -3.97
N ILE A 142 1.64 8.84 -2.66
CA ILE A 142 2.13 9.97 -1.87
C ILE A 142 3.06 9.43 -0.79
N TYR A 143 4.28 9.99 -0.72
CA TYR A 143 5.21 9.75 0.37
C TYR A 143 5.43 11.00 1.19
N PHE A 144 5.70 10.80 2.48
CA PHE A 144 6.11 11.87 3.37
C PHE A 144 7.59 11.70 3.71
N THR A 145 8.40 12.67 3.31
CA THR A 145 9.85 12.62 3.49
C THR A 145 10.28 13.54 4.61
N SER A 146 11.33 13.16 5.37
CA SER A 146 11.98 14.04 6.33
C SER A 146 12.56 15.23 5.59
N GLY A 147 12.00 16.41 5.82
CA GLY A 147 12.52 17.67 5.28
C GLY A 147 13.43 18.36 6.28
N THR A 148 14.06 19.46 5.85
CA THR A 148 14.80 20.40 6.73
C THR A 148 13.87 21.23 7.63
N THR A 149 12.55 21.08 7.49
CA THR A 149 11.50 21.74 8.27
C THR A 149 10.94 20.79 9.32
N ALA A 150 10.24 21.34 10.33
CA ALA A 150 9.67 20.56 11.45
C ALA A 150 8.67 19.47 11.00
N ASN A 151 7.97 19.67 9.87
CA ASN A 151 6.98 18.74 9.36
C ASN A 151 7.45 18.04 8.08
N PRO A 152 7.12 16.73 7.90
CA PRO A 152 7.44 16.00 6.67
C PRO A 152 6.85 16.66 5.43
N LYS A 153 7.61 16.63 4.33
CA LYS A 153 7.12 17.11 3.03
C LYS A 153 6.35 16.02 2.31
N MET A 154 5.20 16.38 1.79
CA MET A 154 4.38 15.52 0.93
C MET A 154 4.93 15.50 -0.49
N VAL A 155 5.24 14.32 -1.02
CA VAL A 155 5.83 14.10 -2.34
C VAL A 155 4.99 13.11 -3.13
N GLY A 156 4.39 13.58 -4.22
CA GLY A 156 3.59 12.75 -5.13
C GLY A 156 4.45 11.97 -6.14
N ARG A 157 3.94 10.83 -6.55
CA ARG A 157 4.43 10.02 -7.68
C ARG A 157 3.23 9.66 -8.55
N ASP A 158 3.41 9.78 -9.85
CA ASP A 158 2.41 9.44 -10.85
C ASP A 158 2.45 7.95 -11.26
N HIS A 159 1.53 7.53 -12.11
CA HIS A 159 1.50 6.15 -12.60
C HIS A 159 2.71 5.79 -13.48
N ALA A 160 3.35 6.77 -14.14
CA ALA A 160 4.57 6.53 -14.92
C ALA A 160 5.75 6.11 -14.03
N TYR A 161 5.73 6.47 -12.73
CA TYR A 161 6.76 6.09 -11.77
C TYR A 161 6.97 4.57 -11.67
N ALA A 162 5.88 3.79 -11.66
CA ALA A 162 5.96 2.33 -11.61
C ALA A 162 6.73 1.78 -12.83
N PHE A 163 6.36 2.24 -14.04
CA PHE A 163 7.00 1.82 -15.28
C PHE A 163 8.45 2.30 -15.37
N ALA A 164 8.74 3.54 -14.94
CA ALA A 164 10.10 4.07 -14.94
C ALA A 164 11.08 3.23 -14.10
N HIS A 165 10.57 2.52 -13.09
CA HIS A 165 11.39 1.61 -12.28
C HIS A 165 11.73 0.28 -12.95
N SER A 166 11.22 -0.03 -14.16
CA SER A 166 11.73 -1.13 -14.98
C SER A 166 13.23 -0.96 -15.24
N ILE A 167 13.67 0.28 -15.53
CA ILE A 167 15.08 0.62 -15.72
C ILE A 167 15.90 0.29 -14.47
N THR A 168 15.37 0.55 -13.26
CA THR A 168 16.01 0.20 -12.01
C THR A 168 16.15 -1.32 -11.86
N GLY A 169 15.11 -2.06 -12.18
CA GLY A 169 15.12 -3.53 -12.16
C GLY A 169 16.12 -4.12 -13.15
N ASP A 170 16.08 -3.64 -14.39
CA ASP A 170 16.87 -4.21 -15.50
C ASP A 170 18.37 -3.89 -15.38
N TYR A 171 18.73 -2.62 -15.07
CA TYR A 171 20.11 -2.14 -15.23
C TYR A 171 20.86 -1.93 -13.91
N TRP A 172 20.17 -1.78 -12.79
CA TRP A 172 20.80 -1.61 -11.49
C TRP A 172 20.69 -2.85 -10.61
N MET A 173 19.51 -3.45 -10.53
CA MET A 173 19.31 -4.70 -9.77
C MET A 173 19.59 -5.94 -10.59
N ASP A 174 19.61 -5.85 -11.92
CA ASP A 174 19.81 -6.95 -12.88
C ASP A 174 18.82 -8.12 -12.66
N LEU A 175 17.57 -7.79 -12.33
CA LEU A 175 16.55 -8.77 -11.99
C LEU A 175 16.09 -9.58 -13.20
N LYS A 176 15.93 -10.89 -12.99
CA LYS A 176 15.42 -11.86 -13.96
C LYS A 176 14.23 -12.61 -13.36
N GLU A 177 13.39 -13.17 -14.20
CA GLU A 177 12.26 -14.03 -13.82
C GLU A 177 12.71 -15.23 -12.92
N SER A 178 13.93 -15.71 -13.11
CA SER A 178 14.51 -16.83 -12.34
C SER A 178 15.00 -16.46 -10.95
N ASP A 179 15.03 -15.17 -10.61
CA ASP A 179 15.63 -14.69 -9.37
C ASP A 179 14.65 -14.72 -8.19
N VAL A 180 15.22 -14.84 -6.99
CA VAL A 180 14.54 -14.59 -5.73
C VAL A 180 15.07 -13.28 -5.17
N HIS A 181 14.24 -12.24 -5.22
CA HIS A 181 14.60 -10.92 -4.76
C HIS A 181 14.19 -10.69 -3.30
N TRP A 182 15.10 -10.13 -2.52
CA TRP A 182 14.85 -9.75 -1.13
C TRP A 182 15.35 -8.34 -0.84
N THR A 183 14.49 -7.49 -0.34
CA THR A 183 14.82 -6.13 0.06
C THR A 183 14.44 -5.87 1.52
N LEU A 184 15.43 -5.47 2.31
CA LEU A 184 15.21 -5.00 3.68
C LEU A 184 14.84 -3.52 3.67
N THR A 185 13.58 -3.24 3.92
CA THR A 185 13.06 -1.87 4.06
C THR A 185 11.74 -1.88 4.82
N ASP A 186 11.40 -0.75 5.43
CA ASP A 186 10.04 -0.49 5.93
C ASP A 186 9.12 -0.16 4.74
N THR A 187 7.91 -0.68 4.77
CA THR A 187 6.88 -0.54 3.72
C THR A 187 6.42 0.90 3.50
N GLY A 188 6.56 1.76 4.50
CA GLY A 188 6.22 3.18 4.42
C GLY A 188 7.29 4.07 3.80
N TRP A 189 8.44 3.53 3.42
CA TRP A 189 9.49 4.30 2.76
C TRP A 189 9.41 4.16 1.24
N ALA A 190 9.78 5.22 0.52
CA ALA A 190 9.80 5.19 -0.94
C ALA A 190 10.69 4.06 -1.50
N LYS A 191 11.68 3.59 -0.73
CA LYS A 191 12.49 2.42 -1.07
C LYS A 191 11.64 1.16 -1.28
N ALA A 192 10.52 1.02 -0.57
CA ALA A 192 9.65 -0.14 -0.75
C ALA A 192 9.03 -0.20 -2.15
N ALA A 193 8.66 0.95 -2.72
CA ALA A 193 8.08 0.99 -4.06
C ALA A 193 9.06 0.51 -5.14
N TRP A 194 10.32 0.96 -5.08
CA TRP A 194 11.32 0.56 -6.07
C TRP A 194 12.18 -0.66 -5.65
N GLY A 195 12.11 -1.08 -4.41
CA GLY A 195 12.85 -2.26 -3.93
C GLY A 195 11.98 -3.49 -3.72
N LEU A 196 10.74 -3.36 -3.25
CA LEU A 196 9.86 -4.48 -2.97
C LEU A 196 8.74 -4.64 -4.01
N LEU A 197 8.29 -3.57 -4.64
CA LEU A 197 7.04 -3.60 -5.41
C LEU A 197 7.31 -3.63 -6.92
N TYR A 198 7.59 -2.49 -7.55
CA TYR A 198 7.50 -2.38 -9.01
C TYR A 198 8.60 -3.14 -9.76
N PRO A 199 9.90 -2.96 -9.51
CA PRO A 199 10.94 -3.65 -10.27
C PRO A 199 10.83 -5.17 -10.21
N PRO A 200 10.72 -5.81 -9.04
CA PRO A 200 10.64 -7.26 -9.00
C PRO A 200 9.34 -7.81 -9.62
N LEU A 201 8.20 -7.11 -9.47
CA LEU A 201 6.96 -7.52 -10.12
C LEU A 201 7.04 -7.38 -11.65
N ILE A 202 7.64 -6.30 -12.16
CA ILE A 202 7.82 -6.09 -13.60
C ILE A 202 8.79 -7.13 -14.19
N ALA A 203 9.86 -7.45 -13.48
CA ALA A 203 10.82 -8.47 -13.89
C ALA A 203 10.26 -9.90 -13.83
N GLY A 204 9.14 -10.12 -13.14
CA GLY A 204 8.57 -11.45 -12.93
C GLY A 204 9.35 -12.30 -11.92
N SER A 205 10.25 -11.70 -11.14
CA SER A 205 11.07 -12.42 -10.15
C SER A 205 10.26 -12.81 -8.92
N ALA A 206 10.64 -13.90 -8.26
CA ALA A 206 10.07 -14.23 -6.95
C ALA A 206 10.50 -13.19 -5.90
N ILE A 207 9.59 -12.84 -4.99
CA ILE A 207 9.86 -11.89 -3.91
C ILE A 207 9.84 -12.64 -2.59
N LEU A 208 10.96 -12.59 -1.84
CA LEU A 208 11.02 -13.06 -0.47
C LEU A 208 10.52 -11.94 0.45
N LEU A 209 9.43 -12.21 1.14
CA LEU A 209 8.87 -11.32 2.15
C LEU A 209 9.14 -11.92 3.54
N TYR A 210 9.91 -11.20 4.36
CA TYR A 210 10.20 -11.59 5.74
C TYR A 210 9.57 -10.57 6.69
N ASP A 211 8.64 -11.04 7.51
CA ASP A 211 7.87 -10.18 8.40
C ASP A 211 8.44 -10.11 9.83
N GLY A 212 9.57 -10.77 10.09
CA GLY A 212 10.22 -10.77 11.39
C GLY A 212 10.73 -9.40 11.83
N GLU A 213 10.79 -9.19 13.14
CA GLU A 213 11.35 -7.99 13.75
C GLU A 213 12.88 -7.97 13.63
N GLY A 214 13.41 -6.90 13.03
CA GLY A 214 14.85 -6.64 12.97
C GLY A 214 15.58 -7.49 11.92
N PHE A 215 16.90 -7.43 12.00
CA PHE A 215 17.84 -8.23 11.20
C PHE A 215 18.51 -9.23 12.12
N ASP A 216 18.25 -10.51 11.91
CA ASP A 216 18.87 -11.61 12.66
C ASP A 216 19.85 -12.34 11.75
N LEU A 217 21.15 -12.27 12.09
CA LEU A 217 22.23 -12.89 11.32
C LEU A 217 22.14 -14.42 11.27
N ASP A 218 21.52 -15.04 12.28
CA ASP A 218 21.40 -16.51 12.34
C ASP A 218 20.23 -17.04 11.49
N MET A 219 19.32 -16.15 11.06
CA MET A 219 18.19 -16.44 10.19
C MET A 219 18.47 -16.17 8.71
N HIS A 220 19.61 -15.59 8.38
CA HIS A 220 20.01 -15.09 7.08
C HIS A 220 21.37 -15.65 6.68
#